data_de00ad1d84bc22c74992d9396cd0f267
#
_entry.id   de00ad1d84bc22c74992d9396cd0f267
#
_cell.length_a   1.000
_cell.length_b   1.000
_cell.length_c   1.000
_cell.angle_alpha   90.00
_cell.angle_beta   90.00
_cell.angle_gamma   90.00
#
_symmetry.space_group_name_H-M   'P 1'
#
loop_
_entity.id
_entity.type
_entity.pdbx_description
1 polymer ?
#
loop_
_entity_poly.entity_id
_entity_poly.type
_entity_poly.pdbx_seq_one_letter_code
_entity_poly.pdbx_strand_id
1 'polypeptide(L)'
;MLTACTKENETGGNTPSTPEAHGRLYNTRWQTTYDDHSIMDEGYYQDHYYVYRCTDVIHFTNNNSGTRHIDKEVYDLITQEVTGEHADSTIRFTYVYKGGDSQYGPGVIYWENGDSNKFYVQNIGGERIYVEDLERPDYNPPCFYLVQ
;
A
#
# COMPACT_ATOMS: atom_id res chain seq x y z
N MET A 1 7.80 12.83 10.80
CA MET A 1 8.04 12.62 10.19
C MET A 1 8.10 11.68 9.49
N LEU A 2 8.18 11.35 8.95
CA LEU A 2 8.14 10.53 8.38
C LEU A 2 8.44 10.33 7.30
N THR A 3 8.67 10.10 6.79
CA THR A 3 9.12 9.90 5.91
C THR A 3 9.02 8.89 5.26
N ALA A 4 8.42 8.42 5.11
CA ALA A 4 8.16 7.32 4.59
C ALA A 4 8.77 7.22 3.33
N CYS A 5 8.47 6.70 2.41
CA CYS A 5 8.91 6.46 1.11
C CYS A 5 9.81 7.51 0.55
N THR A 6 10.63 7.96 1.26
CA THR A 6 11.61 8.78 0.77
C THR A 6 11.22 9.87 -0.09
N LYS A 7 10.62 10.64 0.07
CA LYS A 7 10.34 11.57 -0.68
C LYS A 7 11.36 12.44 -1.06
N GLU A 8 12.32 12.22 -1.48
CA GLU A 8 13.28 13.03 -1.74
C GLU A 8 13.03 13.71 -2.87
N ASN A 9 12.97 14.48 -3.14
CA ASN A 9 12.86 15.23 -4.12
C ASN A 9 12.32 15.27 -5.18
N GLU A 10 11.78 15.38 -5.41
CA GLU A 10 11.23 15.36 -6.42
C GLU A 10 11.52 16.39 -7.13
N THR A 11 11.84 16.70 -7.57
CA THR A 11 12.28 17.69 -8.10
C THR A 11 11.68 17.92 -9.19
N GLY A 12 11.28 18.10 -9.44
CA GLY A 12 10.83 18.50 -10.36
C GLY A 12 10.40 18.20 -11.30
N GLY A 13 10.24 18.04 -11.52
CA GLY A 13 9.95 17.83 -12.42
C GLY A 13 8.97 17.88 -13.06
N ASN A 14 8.55 17.87 -13.24
CA ASN A 14 7.80 17.89 -13.76
C ASN A 14 7.11 18.11 -14.57
N THR A 15 6.69 18.03 -14.94
CA THR A 15 6.14 18.35 -15.70
C THR A 15 5.29 17.77 -16.39
N PRO A 16 4.58 17.46 -16.39
CA PRO A 16 3.74 16.87 -16.87
C PRO A 16 3.05 17.32 -17.74
N SER A 17 2.98 17.20 -18.35
CA SER A 17 2.48 17.47 -19.34
C SER A 17 1.07 17.43 -19.41
N THR A 18 0.42 16.43 -19.47
CA THR A 18 -0.99 16.37 -19.60
C THR A 18 -1.61 15.92 -18.31
N PRO A 19 -2.77 16.41 -18.01
CA PRO A 19 -3.46 15.96 -16.82
C PRO A 19 -3.65 14.47 -16.80
N GLU A 20 -3.84 13.85 -17.94
CA GLU A 20 -4.00 12.43 -17.92
C GLU A 20 -2.76 11.74 -17.48
N ALA A 21 -1.61 12.27 -17.81
CA ALA A 21 -0.39 11.64 -17.44
C ALA A 21 -0.16 11.71 -15.96
N HIS A 22 -0.67 12.74 -15.33
CA HIS A 22 -0.39 12.90 -13.95
C HIS A 22 -1.51 12.64 -13.08
N GLY A 23 -2.67 13.03 -13.44
CA GLY A 23 -3.79 12.93 -12.55
C GLY A 23 -4.49 11.61 -12.60
N ARG A 24 -4.00 10.67 -13.37
CA ARG A 24 -4.79 9.50 -13.58
C ARG A 24 -4.22 8.29 -12.90
N LEU A 25 -4.97 7.74 -12.00
CA LEU A 25 -4.58 6.52 -11.31
C LEU A 25 -5.40 5.32 -11.74
N TYR A 26 -6.46 5.51 -12.51
CA TYR A 26 -7.35 4.41 -12.78
C TYR A 26 -6.63 3.26 -13.49
N ASN A 27 -7.03 2.08 -13.17
CA ASN A 27 -6.48 0.86 -13.74
C ASN A 27 -5.03 0.65 -13.34
N THR A 28 -4.65 1.11 -12.15
CA THR A 28 -3.30 0.84 -11.64
C THR A 28 -3.41 0.07 -10.36
N ARG A 29 -2.38 -0.73 -10.09
CA ARG A 29 -2.29 -1.55 -8.89
C ARG A 29 -1.02 -1.23 -8.17
N TRP A 30 -1.11 -1.17 -6.85
CA TRP A 30 0.01 -0.81 -6.01
C TRP A 30 0.08 -1.82 -4.88
N GLN A 31 1.23 -2.38 -4.63
CA GLN A 31 1.34 -3.53 -3.75
C GLN A 31 2.46 -3.38 -2.75
N THR A 32 2.27 -3.92 -1.58
CA THR A 32 3.32 -4.08 -0.60
C THR A 32 3.13 -5.42 0.10
N THR A 33 4.22 -5.93 0.69
CA THR A 33 4.18 -7.17 1.43
C THR A 33 4.77 -6.90 2.81
N TYR A 34 4.17 -7.42 3.84
CA TYR A 34 4.68 -7.23 5.19
C TYR A 34 4.31 -8.43 6.06
N ASP A 35 4.96 -8.54 7.19
CA ASP A 35 4.70 -9.61 8.14
C ASP A 35 3.94 -9.05 9.33
N ASP A 36 2.84 -9.70 9.67
CA ASP A 36 2.01 -9.33 10.78
C ASP A 36 2.35 -10.32 11.90
N HIS A 37 2.90 -9.79 12.98
CA HIS A 37 3.34 -10.60 14.10
C HIS A 37 2.28 -10.75 15.18
N SER A 38 1.03 -10.56 14.84
CA SER A 38 -0.03 -10.60 15.84
C SER A 38 -0.21 -11.97 16.45
N ILE A 39 0.28 -13.04 15.81
CA ILE A 39 0.22 -14.35 16.41
C ILE A 39 1.54 -14.69 17.10
N MET A 40 2.33 -13.67 17.43
CA MET A 40 3.66 -13.93 17.94
C MET A 40 3.70 -14.75 19.19
N ASP A 41 2.81 -14.51 20.12
CA ASP A 41 2.84 -15.21 21.38
C ASP A 41 2.61 -16.69 21.22
N GLU A 42 1.82 -17.06 20.23
CA GLU A 42 1.57 -18.45 19.95
C GLU A 42 2.32 -18.88 18.72
N GLY A 43 2.94 -17.92 18.05
CA GLY A 43 3.62 -18.17 16.81
C GLY A 43 4.96 -18.85 16.98
N TYR A 44 5.61 -18.62 18.11
CA TYR A 44 6.91 -19.25 18.34
C TYR A 44 6.67 -20.55 19.08
N TYR A 45 6.94 -21.66 18.44
CA TYR A 45 6.68 -22.93 19.05
C TYR A 45 7.75 -23.89 18.59
N GLN A 46 8.54 -24.36 19.55
CA GLN A 46 9.64 -25.26 19.27
C GLN A 46 10.53 -24.62 18.20
N ASP A 47 10.69 -25.20 17.09
CA ASP A 47 11.58 -24.69 16.08
C ASP A 47 10.85 -23.92 14.99
N HIS A 48 9.75 -23.31 15.29
CA HIS A 48 8.95 -22.61 14.32
C HIS A 48 8.63 -21.21 14.82
N TYR A 49 8.50 -20.27 13.89
CA TYR A 49 8.11 -18.92 14.26
C TYR A 49 7.11 -18.48 13.18
N TYR A 50 5.84 -18.49 13.53
CA TYR A 50 4.78 -18.23 12.59
C TYR A 50 4.36 -16.77 12.60
N VAL A 51 4.18 -16.22 11.42
CA VAL A 51 3.64 -14.88 11.24
C VAL A 51 2.58 -14.97 10.16
N TYR A 52 1.76 -13.94 10.04
CA TYR A 52 0.93 -13.80 8.85
C TYR A 52 1.74 -13.01 7.84
N ARG A 53 1.98 -13.59 6.69
CA ARG A 53 2.61 -12.86 5.60
C ARG A 53 1.50 -12.26 4.76
N CYS A 54 1.49 -10.94 4.67
CA CYS A 54 0.39 -10.22 4.06
C CYS A 54 0.82 -9.62 2.73
N THR A 55 -0.01 -9.77 1.72
CA THR A 55 0.14 -9.09 0.46
C THR A 55 -1.02 -8.12 0.35
N ASP A 56 -0.72 -6.84 0.27
CA ASP A 56 -1.69 -5.77 0.39
C ASP A 56 -1.68 -5.01 -0.93
N VAL A 57 -2.81 -4.99 -1.61
CA VAL A 57 -2.89 -4.40 -2.95
C VAL A 57 -3.98 -3.35 -2.97
N ILE A 58 -3.63 -2.15 -3.41
CA ILE A 58 -4.59 -1.10 -3.68
C ILE A 58 -4.76 -1.05 -5.18
N HIS A 59 -5.98 -1.18 -5.64
CA HIS A 59 -6.29 -1.17 -7.06
C HIS A 59 -7.26 -0.03 -7.33
N PHE A 60 -6.82 0.96 -8.09
CA PHE A 60 -7.68 2.06 -8.51
C PHE A 60 -8.39 1.58 -9.77
N THR A 61 -9.66 1.20 -9.65
CA THR A 61 -10.35 0.54 -10.75
C THR A 61 -10.90 1.52 -11.76
N ASN A 62 -11.19 2.74 -11.33
CA ASN A 62 -11.62 3.77 -12.26
C ASN A 62 -11.22 5.14 -11.70
N ASN A 63 -11.82 6.19 -12.20
CA ASN A 63 -11.40 7.54 -11.84
C ASN A 63 -11.74 7.95 -10.43
N ASN A 64 -12.60 7.25 -9.77
CA ASN A 64 -13.02 7.68 -8.45
C ASN A 64 -13.24 6.54 -7.46
N SER A 65 -12.92 5.32 -7.81
CA SER A 65 -13.13 4.22 -6.86
C SER A 65 -12.11 3.11 -7.06
N GLY A 66 -12.03 2.26 -6.09
CA GLY A 66 -11.11 1.14 -6.13
C GLY A 66 -11.34 0.17 -4.99
N THR A 67 -10.42 -0.76 -4.84
CA THR A 67 -10.47 -1.76 -3.79
C THR A 67 -9.09 -1.91 -3.17
N ARG A 68 -9.08 -2.30 -1.92
CA ARG A 68 -7.86 -2.75 -1.25
C ARG A 68 -8.09 -4.19 -0.86
N HIS A 69 -7.17 -5.05 -1.26
CA HIS A 69 -7.27 -6.47 -0.98
C HIS A 69 -6.05 -6.90 -0.20
N ILE A 70 -6.26 -7.54 0.93
CA ILE A 70 -5.18 -8.06 1.75
C ILE A 70 -5.32 -9.56 1.80
N ASP A 71 -4.27 -10.23 1.37
CA ASP A 71 -4.20 -11.66 1.39
C ASP A 71 -3.22 -12.07 2.47
N LYS A 72 -3.59 -12.99 3.33
CA LYS A 72 -2.76 -13.41 4.46
C LYS A 72 -2.51 -14.90 4.38
N GLU A 73 -1.26 -15.27 4.61
CA GLU A 73 -0.88 -16.67 4.71
C GLU A 73 -0.08 -16.86 5.98
N VAL A 74 -0.20 -17.99 6.61
CA VAL A 74 0.65 -18.30 7.77
C VAL A 74 2.00 -18.76 7.22
N TYR A 75 3.03 -18.09 7.65
CA TYR A 75 4.38 -18.30 7.14
C TYR A 75 5.32 -18.57 8.30
N ASP A 76 6.18 -19.57 8.14
CA ASP A 76 7.13 -19.94 9.17
C ASP A 76 8.46 -19.26 8.81
N LEU A 77 8.88 -18.33 9.63
CA LEU A 77 10.10 -17.59 9.36
C LEU A 77 11.34 -18.46 9.50
N ILE A 78 11.27 -19.52 10.26
CA ILE A 78 12.42 -20.39 10.48
C ILE A 78 12.59 -21.35 9.31
N THR A 79 11.54 -22.02 8.90
CA THR A 79 11.64 -22.95 7.78
C THR A 79 11.44 -22.26 6.45
N GLN A 80 10.92 -21.03 6.47
CA GLN A 80 10.70 -20.25 5.25
C GLN A 80 9.66 -20.89 4.36
N GLU A 81 8.60 -21.42 4.95
CA GLU A 81 7.56 -22.10 4.21
C GLU A 81 6.19 -21.58 4.58
N VAL A 82 5.32 -21.57 3.60
CA VAL A 82 3.91 -21.29 3.84
C VAL A 82 3.31 -22.54 4.43
N THR A 83 2.60 -22.40 5.54
CA THR A 83 2.11 -23.56 6.24
C THR A 83 0.66 -23.84 5.95
N GLY A 84 0.06 -23.08 5.06
CA GLY A 84 -1.21 -23.53 4.54
C GLY A 84 -2.43 -22.74 4.88
N GLU A 85 -2.46 -22.05 5.99
CA GLU A 85 -3.64 -21.28 6.30
C GLU A 85 -3.66 -20.02 5.49
N HIS A 86 -4.83 -19.64 5.04
CA HIS A 86 -4.95 -18.53 4.12
C HIS A 86 -6.27 -17.82 4.39
N ALA A 87 -6.22 -16.53 4.37
CA ALA A 87 -7.41 -15.73 4.54
C ALA A 87 -7.24 -14.43 3.76
N ASP A 88 -8.32 -13.86 3.29
CA ASP A 88 -8.20 -12.59 2.61
C ASP A 88 -9.38 -11.70 2.94
N SER A 89 -9.24 -10.44 2.64
CA SER A 89 -10.29 -9.47 2.84
C SER A 89 -10.19 -8.39 1.78
N THR A 90 -11.32 -7.80 1.45
CA THR A 90 -11.36 -6.73 0.47
C THR A 90 -12.24 -5.61 1.03
N ILE A 91 -11.77 -4.38 0.87
CA ILE A 91 -12.56 -3.21 1.24
C ILE A 91 -12.57 -2.29 0.05
N ARG A 92 -13.70 -1.66 -0.20
CA ARG A 92 -13.81 -0.73 -1.30
C ARG A 92 -13.56 0.68 -0.82
N PHE A 93 -13.23 1.54 -1.76
CA PHE A 93 -13.04 2.94 -1.43
C PHE A 93 -13.43 3.80 -2.63
N THR A 94 -13.65 5.07 -2.33
CA THR A 94 -13.68 6.09 -3.37
C THR A 94 -12.48 6.99 -3.13
N TYR A 95 -12.11 7.78 -4.12
CA TYR A 95 -10.95 8.63 -3.94
C TYR A 95 -11.03 9.88 -4.80
N VAL A 96 -10.26 10.86 -4.37
CA VAL A 96 -10.06 12.08 -5.14
C VAL A 96 -8.56 12.26 -5.28
N TYR A 97 -8.10 12.49 -6.49
CA TYR A 97 -6.68 12.66 -6.72
C TYR A 97 -6.50 13.80 -7.70
N LYS A 98 -5.79 14.82 -7.28
CA LYS A 98 -5.62 15.95 -8.14
C LYS A 98 -4.37 15.84 -8.99
N GLY A 99 -3.41 15.13 -8.59
CA GLY A 99 -2.20 15.01 -9.36
C GLY A 99 -1.57 16.36 -9.57
N GLY A 100 -1.29 16.69 -10.75
CA GLY A 100 -0.78 17.98 -11.06
C GLY A 100 0.68 17.98 -11.34
N ASP A 101 1.31 19.10 -11.10
CA ASP A 101 2.68 19.29 -11.47
C ASP A 101 3.64 18.72 -10.46
N SER A 102 3.18 18.40 -9.30
CA SER A 102 4.04 17.90 -8.25
C SER A 102 4.13 16.41 -8.35
N GLN A 103 5.28 15.88 -8.02
CA GLN A 103 5.41 14.45 -7.94
C GLN A 103 4.68 13.90 -6.75
N TYR A 104 4.25 14.75 -5.86
CA TYR A 104 3.52 14.30 -4.73
C TYR A 104 2.07 14.63 -4.88
N GLY A 105 1.51 14.48 -5.99
CA GLY A 105 0.10 14.79 -6.15
C GLY A 105 -0.68 14.36 -4.94
N PRO A 106 -1.44 15.26 -4.35
CA PRO A 106 -2.21 14.93 -3.17
C PRO A 106 -3.48 14.18 -3.55
N GLY A 107 -3.90 13.32 -2.65
CA GLY A 107 -5.16 12.62 -2.85
C GLY A 107 -5.72 12.19 -1.52
N VAL A 108 -6.96 11.75 -1.53
CA VAL A 108 -7.63 11.25 -0.33
C VAL A 108 -8.40 10.00 -0.72
N ILE A 109 -8.24 8.96 0.09
CA ILE A 109 -9.02 7.75 -0.06
C ILE A 109 -10.09 7.76 1.02
N TYR A 110 -11.31 7.47 0.64
CA TYR A 110 -12.44 7.36 1.56
C TYR A 110 -12.87 5.90 1.57
N TRP A 111 -12.59 5.22 2.67
CA TRP A 111 -12.87 3.79 2.78
C TRP A 111 -14.35 3.56 3.06
N GLU A 112 -14.85 2.43 2.62
CA GLU A 112 -16.28 2.15 2.79
C GLU A 112 -16.68 2.04 4.26
N ASN A 113 -15.73 1.87 5.17
CA ASN A 113 -16.05 1.83 6.58
C ASN A 113 -16.18 3.22 7.22
N GLY A 114 -15.98 4.27 6.44
CA GLY A 114 -16.13 5.63 6.95
C GLY A 114 -14.84 6.34 7.24
N ASP A 115 -13.72 5.63 7.26
CA ASP A 115 -12.42 6.26 7.50
C ASP A 115 -11.90 6.89 6.24
N SER A 116 -10.90 7.75 6.37
CA SER A 116 -10.24 8.32 5.21
C SER A 116 -8.76 8.52 5.51
N ASN A 117 -7.96 8.50 4.46
CA ASN A 117 -6.53 8.74 4.58
C ASN A 117 -6.06 9.55 3.39
N LYS A 118 -5.12 10.45 3.65
CA LYS A 118 -4.46 11.16 2.57
C LYS A 118 -3.44 10.23 1.94
N PHE A 119 -3.16 10.44 0.69
CA PHE A 119 -2.11 9.68 0.04
C PHE A 119 -1.34 10.56 -0.92
N TYR A 120 -0.14 10.12 -1.25
CA TYR A 120 0.77 10.88 -2.09
C TYR A 120 1.44 9.91 -3.05
N VAL A 121 1.48 10.29 -4.33
CA VAL A 121 2.11 9.50 -5.35
C VAL A 121 3.51 10.06 -5.60
N GLN A 122 4.49 9.21 -5.58
CA GLN A 122 5.90 9.61 -5.73
C GLN A 122 6.49 8.84 -6.90
N ASN A 123 7.30 9.51 -7.68
CA ASN A 123 7.91 8.90 -8.83
C ASN A 123 9.40 8.70 -8.73
N ILE A 124 9.98 9.08 -7.63
CA ILE A 124 11.42 9.01 -7.49
C ILE A 124 11.84 7.58 -7.20
N GLY A 125 12.74 7.05 -8.00
CA GLY A 125 13.23 5.71 -7.78
C GLY A 125 12.21 4.64 -8.04
N GLY A 126 11.25 4.91 -8.89
CA GLY A 126 10.16 3.99 -9.13
C GLY A 126 8.90 4.56 -8.56
N GLU A 127 7.79 4.12 -9.04
CA GLU A 127 6.52 4.70 -8.65
C GLU A 127 6.02 4.05 -7.38
N ARG A 128 5.63 4.87 -6.44
CA ARG A 128 5.14 4.39 -5.16
C ARG A 128 4.07 5.32 -4.63
N ILE A 129 3.22 4.80 -3.78
CA ILE A 129 2.20 5.56 -3.10
C ILE A 129 2.44 5.42 -1.61
N TYR A 130 2.41 6.55 -0.91
CA TYR A 130 2.44 6.57 0.54
C TYR A 130 1.04 6.95 1.02
N VAL A 131 0.44 6.11 1.85
CA VAL A 131 -0.88 6.38 2.40
C VAL A 131 -0.69 6.79 3.85
N GLU A 132 -0.91 8.06 4.13
CA GLU A 132 -0.59 8.63 5.43
C GLU A 132 -1.49 8.06 6.51
N ASP A 133 -0.89 7.64 7.60
CA ASP A 133 -1.61 7.14 8.77
C ASP A 133 -2.45 5.89 8.52
N LEU A 134 -2.15 5.15 7.49
CA LEU A 134 -2.86 3.92 7.24
C LEU A 134 -2.50 2.91 8.31
N GLU A 135 -3.48 2.35 8.96
CA GLU A 135 -3.24 1.41 10.02
C GLU A 135 -2.86 0.05 9.46
N ARG A 136 -1.76 -0.48 9.91
CA ARG A 136 -1.29 -1.80 9.54
C ARG A 136 -0.61 -2.40 10.75
N PRO A 137 -0.58 -3.72 10.84
CA PRO A 137 0.03 -4.37 12.00
C PRO A 137 1.54 -4.39 11.98
N ASP A 138 2.18 -3.91 10.92
CA ASP A 138 3.63 -3.83 10.89
C ASP A 138 4.06 -2.41 11.23
N TYR A 139 5.35 -2.23 11.40
CA TYR A 139 5.88 -0.92 11.78
C TYR A 139 6.46 -0.17 10.60
N ASN A 140 6.37 -0.75 9.42
CA ASN A 140 6.94 -0.10 8.25
C ASN A 140 6.01 1.00 7.76
N PRO A 141 6.55 2.02 7.11
CA PRO A 141 5.69 3.04 6.53
C PRO A 141 4.74 2.42 5.51
N PRO A 142 3.53 2.91 5.43
CA PRO A 142 2.55 2.31 4.51
C PRO A 142 2.79 2.77 3.07
N CYS A 143 3.81 2.22 2.48
CA CYS A 143 4.18 2.50 1.10
C CYS A 143 3.82 1.33 0.22
N PHE A 144 3.27 1.62 -0.93
CA PHE A 144 2.89 0.62 -1.92
C PHE A 144 3.61 0.95 -3.22
N TYR A 145 3.93 -0.07 -3.98
CA TYR A 145 4.74 0.08 -5.19
C TYR A 145 3.94 -0.34 -6.41
N LEU A 146 4.13 0.36 -7.49
CA LEU A 146 3.36 0.11 -8.70
C LEU A 146 3.67 -1.27 -9.23
N VAL A 147 2.63 -2.01 -9.58
CA VAL A 147 2.75 -3.34 -10.14
C VAL A 147 2.40 -3.27 -11.61
N GLN A 148 3.26 -3.79 -12.43
CA GLN A 148 3.05 -3.72 -13.87
C GLN A 148 2.12 -4.82 -14.37
#